data_ea722e694325cc09d859a0a2250212ab
#
_entry.id   ea722e694325cc09d859a0a2250212ab
#
_cell.length_a   1.000
_cell.length_b   1.000
_cell.length_c   1.000
_cell.angle_alpha   90.00
_cell.angle_beta   90.00
_cell.angle_gamma   90.00
#
_symmetry.space_group_name_H-M   'P 1'
#
loop_
_entity.id
_entity.type
_entity.pdbx_description
1 polymer ?
#
loop_
_entity_poly.entity_id
_entity_poly.type
_entity_poly.pdbx_seq_one_letter_code
_entity_poly.pdbx_strand_id
1 'polypeptide(L)'
;KQYKAELPAHEVTISRGFWLGKYEVTQSQWESVMGQGYWSGKWSRYQDEYVRADPIHPAVYISWEDVQSFVHALNETAGDSLYRLPTEAEWEYACRAGSNTLWSSGNDENLMGDYAWYDETAGNVGLLYAQPVGQKLPNSWGLYDMHGNVGEWVQDWYGNYSDSTSVDPQNSAEGSFRVWRGGATVSQNRNVRSARRFGNVQGSSSIVGARLLRIK
;
A
#
# COMPACT_ATOMS: atom_id res chain seq x y z
N LYS A 1 -18.41 -10.01 -6.98
CA LYS A 1 -19.12 -8.75 -7.33
C LYS A 1 -18.06 -7.66 -7.51
N GLN A 2 -18.06 -6.99 -8.67
CA GLN A 2 -17.27 -5.78 -8.87
C GLN A 2 -17.95 -4.61 -8.12
N TYR A 3 -17.16 -3.78 -7.48
CA TYR A 3 -17.69 -2.59 -6.82
C TYR A 3 -17.64 -1.40 -7.77
N LYS A 4 -18.61 -0.49 -7.66
CA LYS A 4 -18.75 0.68 -8.54
C LYS A 4 -17.45 1.49 -8.69
N ALA A 5 -16.66 1.56 -7.63
CA ALA A 5 -15.38 2.29 -7.64
C ALA A 5 -14.28 1.61 -8.47
N GLU A 6 -14.45 0.34 -8.84
CA GLU A 6 -13.51 -0.47 -9.62
C GLU A 6 -13.90 -0.54 -11.10
N LEU A 7 -14.98 0.15 -11.48
CA LEU A 7 -15.53 0.15 -12.83
C LEU A 7 -15.31 1.50 -13.52
N PRO A 8 -15.26 1.49 -14.86
CA PRO A 8 -15.20 0.31 -15.73
C PRO A 8 -13.85 -0.40 -15.64
N ALA A 9 -13.85 -1.74 -15.78
CA ALA A 9 -12.62 -2.46 -16.00
C ALA A 9 -12.12 -2.15 -17.41
N HIS A 10 -10.87 -1.78 -17.53
CA HIS A 10 -10.26 -1.38 -18.80
C HIS A 10 -8.84 -1.96 -18.92
N GLU A 11 -8.31 -1.96 -20.11
CA GLU A 11 -6.97 -2.43 -20.38
C GLU A 11 -5.94 -1.33 -20.07
N VAL A 12 -4.91 -1.72 -19.33
CA VAL A 12 -3.79 -0.83 -18.95
C VAL A 12 -2.48 -1.46 -19.39
N THR A 13 -1.65 -0.67 -20.07
CA THR A 13 -0.29 -1.05 -20.43
C THR A 13 0.69 -0.31 -19.52
N ILE A 14 1.56 -1.03 -18.85
CA ILE A 14 2.74 -0.49 -18.16
C ILE A 14 3.92 -0.61 -19.12
N SER A 15 4.35 0.52 -19.68
CA SER A 15 5.33 0.54 -20.80
C SER A 15 6.77 0.45 -20.35
N ARG A 16 7.06 0.75 -19.09
CA ARG A 16 8.41 0.79 -18.53
C ARG A 16 8.56 -0.15 -17.34
N GLY A 17 9.66 -0.90 -17.32
CA GLY A 17 9.99 -1.71 -16.16
C GLY A 17 10.38 -0.83 -14.96
N PHE A 18 10.04 -1.30 -13.78
CA PHE A 18 10.36 -0.66 -12.51
C PHE A 18 10.73 -1.70 -11.45
N TRP A 19 11.31 -1.24 -10.35
CA TRP A 19 11.49 -2.03 -9.14
C TRP A 19 10.48 -1.57 -8.12
N LEU A 20 9.75 -2.49 -7.49
CA LEU A 20 8.86 -2.19 -6.38
C LEU A 20 9.46 -2.73 -5.08
N GLY A 21 9.32 -2.01 -4.00
CA GLY A 21 9.73 -2.46 -2.68
C GLY A 21 9.13 -3.84 -2.37
N LYS A 22 9.97 -4.78 -1.96
CA LYS A 22 9.54 -6.14 -1.61
C LYS A 22 8.53 -6.15 -0.48
N TYR A 23 8.66 -5.19 0.42
CA TYR A 23 7.83 -4.94 1.60
C TYR A 23 7.37 -3.50 1.62
N GLU A 24 6.42 -3.19 2.48
CA GLU A 24 6.09 -1.84 2.89
C GLU A 24 7.32 -1.16 3.52
N VAL A 25 7.39 0.16 3.47
CA VAL A 25 8.44 0.93 4.17
C VAL A 25 8.33 0.65 5.66
N THR A 26 9.42 0.15 6.27
CA THR A 26 9.45 -0.15 7.70
C THR A 26 9.73 1.09 8.55
N GLN A 27 9.40 1.00 9.84
CA GLN A 27 9.70 2.04 10.82
C GLN A 27 11.19 2.38 10.87
N SER A 28 12.06 1.35 10.85
CA SER A 28 13.50 1.54 10.81
C SER A 28 13.99 2.26 9.55
N GLN A 29 13.45 1.90 8.38
CA GLN A 29 13.77 2.60 7.13
C GLN A 29 13.32 4.06 7.16
N TRP A 30 12.12 4.33 7.65
CA TRP A 30 11.61 5.67 7.82
C TRP A 30 12.52 6.50 8.74
N GLU A 31 12.82 5.99 9.93
CA GLU A 31 13.66 6.68 10.92
C GLU A 31 15.08 6.93 10.42
N SER A 32 15.64 6.04 9.60
CA SER A 32 16.97 6.23 9.01
C SER A 32 17.06 7.44 8.08
N VAL A 33 15.93 7.85 7.49
CA VAL A 33 15.85 8.98 6.55
C VAL A 33 15.30 10.24 7.23
N MET A 34 14.23 10.09 8.02
CA MET A 34 13.50 11.22 8.63
C MET A 34 13.94 11.54 10.06
N GLY A 35 14.79 10.69 10.67
CA GLY A 35 15.31 10.85 12.03
C GLY A 35 14.34 10.44 13.13
N GLN A 36 13.03 10.46 12.91
CA GLN A 36 12.02 10.01 13.87
C GLN A 36 10.74 9.58 13.16
N GLY A 37 9.95 8.74 13.83
CA GLY A 37 8.64 8.32 13.35
C GLY A 37 7.50 8.72 14.29
N TYR A 38 6.28 8.65 13.79
CA TYR A 38 5.06 9.02 14.52
C TYR A 38 4.61 7.95 15.54
N TRP A 39 5.23 6.78 15.53
CA TRP A 39 5.01 5.66 16.45
C TRP A 39 5.83 5.76 17.73
N SER A 40 6.77 6.69 17.83
CA SER A 40 7.59 6.93 19.01
C SER A 40 7.25 8.26 19.70
N GLY A 41 7.15 8.31 21.04
CA GLY A 41 7.02 9.54 21.82
C GLY A 41 5.58 9.97 22.10
N LYS A 42 5.24 11.26 21.89
CA LYS A 42 4.02 11.94 22.39
C LYS A 42 2.67 11.33 21.95
N TRP A 43 2.67 10.45 20.96
CA TRP A 43 1.48 9.76 20.45
C TRP A 43 1.20 8.44 21.19
N SER A 44 1.90 8.16 22.28
CA SER A 44 1.80 6.93 23.07
C SER A 44 0.37 6.56 23.53
N ARG A 45 -0.58 7.50 23.47
CA ARG A 45 -1.98 7.25 23.84
C ARG A 45 -2.67 6.19 22.98
N TYR A 46 -2.16 5.93 21.75
CA TYR A 46 -2.71 4.96 20.79
C TYR A 46 -1.74 3.82 20.46
N GLN A 47 -0.54 3.81 21.07
CA GLN A 47 0.53 2.88 20.68
C GLN A 47 0.23 1.42 20.97
N ASP A 48 -0.49 1.13 22.04
CA ASP A 48 -0.63 -0.26 22.50
C ASP A 48 -1.72 -1.05 21.75
N GLU A 49 -2.71 -0.37 21.15
CA GLU A 49 -3.84 -1.01 20.49
C GLU A 49 -3.73 -0.98 18.96
N TYR A 50 -3.30 0.14 18.37
CA TYR A 50 -3.33 0.37 16.92
C TYR A 50 -1.97 0.55 16.28
N VAL A 51 -0.91 0.72 17.05
CA VAL A 51 0.47 0.85 16.56
C VAL A 51 1.45 0.21 17.52
N ARG A 52 2.34 -0.58 16.99
CA ARG A 52 3.48 -1.10 17.73
C ARG A 52 4.77 -0.46 17.22
N ALA A 53 5.57 0.08 18.14
CA ALA A 53 6.89 0.59 17.82
C ALA A 53 7.87 -0.58 17.74
N ASP A 54 8.26 -0.94 16.53
CA ASP A 54 9.22 -2.03 16.27
C ASP A 54 9.88 -1.81 14.90
N PRO A 55 11.20 -1.96 14.76
CA PRO A 55 11.95 -1.66 13.55
C PRO A 55 11.43 -2.32 12.26
N ILE A 56 10.84 -3.53 12.38
CA ILE A 56 10.37 -4.32 11.23
C ILE A 56 8.86 -4.20 10.97
N HIS A 57 8.14 -3.39 11.74
CA HIS A 57 6.75 -3.05 11.45
C HIS A 57 6.68 -1.97 10.37
N PRO A 58 5.60 -1.91 9.58
CA PRO A 58 5.38 -0.83 8.62
C PRO A 58 5.36 0.54 9.32
N ALA A 59 5.89 1.55 8.62
CA ALA A 59 5.70 2.95 8.97
C ALA A 59 4.23 3.33 8.73
N VAL A 60 3.56 3.78 9.78
CA VAL A 60 2.14 4.19 9.76
C VAL A 60 1.98 5.58 10.41
N TYR A 61 0.75 6.12 10.43
CA TYR A 61 0.51 7.52 10.82
C TYR A 61 1.27 8.54 9.96
N ILE A 62 1.58 8.16 8.73
CA ILE A 62 2.22 8.99 7.72
C ILE A 62 1.17 9.46 6.71
N SER A 63 1.09 10.76 6.51
CA SER A 63 0.27 11.36 5.46
C SER A 63 0.89 11.11 4.08
N TRP A 64 0.14 11.37 3.02
CA TRP A 64 0.69 11.33 1.67
C TRP A 64 1.84 12.33 1.49
N GLU A 65 1.72 13.53 2.08
CA GLU A 65 2.75 14.57 2.08
C GLU A 65 4.00 14.16 2.86
N ASP A 66 3.83 13.47 4.00
CA ASP A 66 4.98 12.91 4.74
C ASP A 66 5.75 11.91 3.87
N VAL A 67 5.04 11.07 3.11
CA VAL A 67 5.70 10.12 2.18
C VAL A 67 6.41 10.86 1.05
N GLN A 68 5.85 11.95 0.50
CA GLN A 68 6.55 12.77 -0.49
C GLN A 68 7.83 13.38 0.09
N SER A 69 7.78 13.84 1.34
CA SER A 69 8.96 14.37 2.05
C SER A 69 10.04 13.30 2.26
N PHE A 70 9.63 12.09 2.64
CA PHE A 70 10.51 10.92 2.75
C PHE A 70 11.16 10.57 1.42
N VAL A 71 10.38 10.52 0.33
CA VAL A 71 10.87 10.27 -1.04
C VAL A 71 11.87 11.35 -1.48
N HIS A 72 11.58 12.61 -1.18
CA HIS A 72 12.47 13.73 -1.51
C HIS A 72 13.82 13.58 -0.79
N ALA A 73 13.82 13.37 0.53
CA ALA A 73 15.05 13.17 1.30
C ALA A 73 15.85 11.95 0.85
N LEU A 74 15.16 10.86 0.49
CA LEU A 74 15.81 9.65 -0.06
C LEU A 74 16.48 9.92 -1.40
N ASN A 75 15.82 10.66 -2.29
CA ASN A 75 16.36 11.04 -3.59
C ASN A 75 17.53 12.03 -3.47
N GLU A 76 17.48 12.99 -2.54
CA GLU A 76 18.61 13.87 -2.24
C GLU A 76 19.83 13.07 -1.79
N THR A 77 19.62 12.08 -0.90
CA THR A 77 20.71 11.19 -0.44
C THR A 77 21.26 10.33 -1.58
N ALA A 78 20.41 9.87 -2.50
CA ALA A 78 20.82 9.09 -3.67
C ALA A 78 21.52 9.94 -4.75
N GLY A 79 21.36 11.26 -4.69
CA GLY A 79 21.89 12.20 -5.71
C GLY A 79 21.16 12.11 -7.06
N ASP A 80 19.96 11.49 -7.10
CA ASP A 80 19.14 11.29 -8.30
C ASP A 80 17.68 11.10 -7.93
N SER A 81 16.75 11.35 -8.86
CA SER A 81 15.30 11.19 -8.69
C SER A 81 14.83 9.76 -8.99
N LEU A 82 15.36 8.79 -8.26
CA LEU A 82 15.14 7.35 -8.51
C LEU A 82 13.88 6.81 -7.86
N TYR A 83 13.46 7.37 -6.75
CA TYR A 83 12.37 6.83 -5.93
C TYR A 83 11.12 7.69 -6.02
N ARG A 84 9.97 7.02 -5.99
CA ARG A 84 8.64 7.65 -5.91
C ARG A 84 7.61 6.66 -5.34
N LEU A 85 6.40 7.13 -5.06
CA LEU A 85 5.26 6.25 -4.94
C LEU A 85 4.94 5.58 -6.28
N PRO A 86 4.44 4.34 -6.30
CA PRO A 86 3.88 3.76 -7.52
C PRO A 86 2.62 4.53 -7.94
N THR A 87 2.29 4.54 -9.23
CA THR A 87 0.94 4.89 -9.65
C THR A 87 -0.04 3.81 -9.20
N GLU A 88 -1.33 4.13 -9.17
CA GLU A 88 -2.37 3.15 -8.83
C GLU A 88 -2.32 1.93 -9.76
N ALA A 89 -2.07 2.15 -11.04
CA ALA A 89 -1.95 1.11 -12.04
C ALA A 89 -0.70 0.23 -11.85
N GLU A 90 0.45 0.82 -11.56
CA GLU A 90 1.68 0.08 -11.26
C GLU A 90 1.53 -0.77 -10.00
N TRP A 91 0.87 -0.23 -8.97
CA TRP A 91 0.59 -0.96 -7.74
C TRP A 91 -0.29 -2.19 -8.02
N GLU A 92 -1.41 -2.03 -8.74
CA GLU A 92 -2.32 -3.14 -9.05
C GLU A 92 -1.67 -4.18 -9.95
N TYR A 93 -0.90 -3.75 -10.96
CA TYR A 93 -0.10 -4.64 -11.82
C TYR A 93 0.85 -5.52 -10.99
N ALA A 94 1.58 -4.91 -10.07
CA ALA A 94 2.51 -5.62 -9.19
C ALA A 94 1.78 -6.51 -8.17
N CYS A 95 0.66 -6.06 -7.61
CA CYS A 95 -0.18 -6.85 -6.71
C CYS A 95 -0.69 -8.11 -7.39
N ARG A 96 -1.20 -7.99 -8.61
CA ARG A 96 -1.70 -9.13 -9.40
C ARG A 96 -0.60 -10.12 -9.79
N ALA A 97 0.60 -9.65 -10.03
CA ALA A 97 1.74 -10.49 -10.40
C ALA A 97 1.42 -11.53 -11.49
N GLY A 98 0.69 -11.08 -12.52
CA GLY A 98 0.23 -11.90 -13.65
C GLY A 98 -1.12 -12.59 -13.46
N SER A 99 -1.75 -12.52 -12.28
CA SER A 99 -3.09 -13.11 -12.06
C SER A 99 -4.21 -12.16 -12.50
N ASN A 100 -5.35 -12.72 -12.90
CA ASN A 100 -6.58 -11.99 -13.18
C ASN A 100 -7.69 -12.30 -12.15
N THR A 101 -7.33 -12.90 -11.03
CA THR A 101 -8.21 -13.35 -9.96
C THR A 101 -8.52 -12.22 -8.97
N LEU A 102 -9.36 -12.47 -7.96
CA LEU A 102 -9.72 -11.50 -6.92
C LEU A 102 -8.50 -11.09 -6.10
N TRP A 103 -7.67 -12.07 -5.75
CA TRP A 103 -6.38 -11.91 -5.06
C TRP A 103 -5.26 -12.52 -5.90
N SER A 104 -4.03 -12.19 -5.63
CA SER A 104 -2.89 -12.80 -6.32
C SER A 104 -2.76 -14.32 -6.08
N SER A 105 -3.31 -14.81 -4.96
CA SER A 105 -3.38 -16.22 -4.59
C SER A 105 -4.51 -17.01 -5.27
N GLY A 106 -5.41 -16.33 -6.01
CA GLY A 106 -6.55 -16.97 -6.64
C GLY A 106 -7.91 -16.40 -6.23
N ASN A 107 -8.97 -17.21 -6.31
CA ASN A 107 -10.34 -16.83 -5.92
C ASN A 107 -10.83 -17.58 -4.67
N ASP A 108 -10.00 -18.45 -4.09
CA ASP A 108 -10.35 -19.22 -2.90
C ASP A 108 -10.05 -18.38 -1.64
N GLU A 109 -11.10 -17.98 -0.93
CA GLU A 109 -11.01 -17.20 0.31
C GLU A 109 -10.27 -17.97 1.41
N ASN A 110 -10.31 -19.30 1.43
CA ASN A 110 -9.66 -20.11 2.45
C ASN A 110 -8.12 -20.00 2.40
N LEU A 111 -7.57 -19.62 1.26
CA LEU A 111 -6.13 -19.40 1.10
C LEU A 111 -5.67 -18.04 1.61
N MET A 112 -6.58 -17.07 1.80
CA MET A 112 -6.21 -15.70 2.15
C MET A 112 -5.46 -15.60 3.47
N GLY A 113 -5.74 -16.46 4.42
CA GLY A 113 -5.05 -16.49 5.71
C GLY A 113 -3.53 -16.73 5.61
N ASP A 114 -3.08 -17.39 4.53
CA ASP A 114 -1.65 -17.64 4.28
C ASP A 114 -0.96 -16.44 3.64
N TYR A 115 -1.70 -15.56 2.95
CA TYR A 115 -1.18 -14.46 2.14
C TYR A 115 -1.41 -13.08 2.73
N ALA A 116 -2.30 -12.94 3.72
CA ALA A 116 -2.76 -11.63 4.17
C ALA A 116 -2.92 -11.51 5.68
N TRP A 117 -2.59 -10.33 6.20
CA TRP A 117 -3.04 -9.84 7.49
C TRP A 117 -4.29 -8.97 7.27
N TYR A 118 -5.46 -9.49 7.61
CA TYR A 118 -6.76 -8.83 7.47
C TYR A 118 -7.66 -9.16 8.67
N ASP A 119 -8.93 -8.77 8.70
CA ASP A 119 -9.76 -8.89 9.90
C ASP A 119 -9.82 -10.32 10.47
N GLU A 120 -9.91 -11.36 9.63
CA GLU A 120 -9.97 -12.74 10.10
C GLU A 120 -8.62 -13.26 10.68
N THR A 121 -7.50 -12.78 10.17
CA THR A 121 -6.16 -13.24 10.61
C THR A 121 -5.50 -12.29 11.60
N ALA A 122 -6.01 -11.07 11.76
CA ALA A 122 -5.47 -10.04 12.63
C ALA A 122 -6.56 -9.37 13.47
N GLY A 123 -7.46 -8.58 12.88
CA GLY A 123 -8.44 -7.79 13.59
C GLY A 123 -9.34 -8.60 14.53
N ASN A 124 -9.89 -9.71 14.06
CA ASN A 124 -10.78 -10.58 14.85
C ASN A 124 -10.07 -11.36 15.99
N VAL A 125 -8.74 -11.41 15.97
CA VAL A 125 -7.91 -12.02 17.03
C VAL A 125 -7.23 -10.96 17.92
N GLY A 126 -7.63 -9.69 17.79
CA GLY A 126 -7.16 -8.60 18.64
C GLY A 126 -5.84 -7.95 18.19
N LEU A 127 -5.33 -8.28 17.01
CA LEU A 127 -4.14 -7.67 16.43
C LEU A 127 -4.56 -6.49 15.53
N LEU A 128 -4.99 -5.39 16.12
CA LEU A 128 -5.49 -4.21 15.39
C LEU A 128 -4.39 -3.36 14.74
N TYR A 129 -3.13 -3.61 15.10
CA TYR A 129 -1.95 -2.93 14.57
C TYR A 129 -1.32 -3.71 13.41
N ALA A 130 -0.58 -3.00 12.56
CA ALA A 130 0.20 -3.60 11.50
C ALA A 130 1.20 -4.63 12.04
N GLN A 131 1.31 -5.76 11.37
CA GLN A 131 2.22 -6.84 11.75
C GLN A 131 3.60 -6.64 11.12
N PRO A 132 4.66 -7.30 11.62
CA PRO A 132 5.97 -7.28 10.98
C PRO A 132 5.86 -7.63 9.50
N VAL A 133 6.58 -6.89 8.64
CA VAL A 133 6.54 -7.14 7.20
C VAL A 133 7.04 -8.54 6.83
N GLY A 134 6.47 -9.14 5.79
CA GLY A 134 6.95 -10.38 5.21
C GLY A 134 6.65 -11.65 6.00
N GLN A 135 5.66 -11.63 6.90
CA GLN A 135 5.29 -12.80 7.70
C GLN A 135 4.32 -13.76 6.98
N LYS A 136 3.67 -13.29 5.93
CA LYS A 136 2.76 -14.08 5.10
C LYS A 136 3.45 -14.51 3.80
N LEU A 137 2.81 -15.37 3.00
CA LEU A 137 3.34 -15.77 1.71
C LEU A 137 3.32 -14.61 0.71
N PRO A 138 4.34 -14.50 -0.16
CA PRO A 138 4.39 -13.48 -1.20
C PRO A 138 3.50 -13.85 -2.39
N ASN A 139 3.21 -12.87 -3.25
CA ASN A 139 2.68 -13.16 -4.57
C ASN A 139 3.74 -13.84 -5.47
N SER A 140 3.35 -14.21 -6.71
CA SER A 140 4.24 -14.93 -7.64
C SER A 140 5.48 -14.13 -8.08
N TRP A 141 5.53 -12.82 -7.83
CA TRP A 141 6.70 -11.97 -8.08
C TRP A 141 7.55 -11.71 -6.82
N GLY A 142 7.22 -12.36 -5.70
CA GLY A 142 7.98 -12.24 -4.47
C GLY A 142 7.67 -10.97 -3.66
N LEU A 143 6.55 -10.29 -3.93
CA LEU A 143 6.08 -9.15 -3.16
C LEU A 143 5.19 -9.62 -2.02
N TYR A 144 5.48 -9.15 -0.81
CA TYR A 144 4.79 -9.50 0.42
C TYR A 144 3.76 -8.44 0.78
N ASP A 145 2.77 -8.82 1.56
CA ASP A 145 1.79 -7.93 2.20
C ASP A 145 0.96 -7.07 1.22
N MET A 146 0.86 -7.52 -0.06
CA MET A 146 0.07 -6.83 -1.09
C MET A 146 -1.45 -6.90 -0.81
N HIS A 147 -1.87 -7.73 0.14
CA HIS A 147 -3.25 -7.95 0.55
C HIS A 147 -3.34 -7.81 2.08
N GLY A 148 -3.67 -6.62 2.58
CA GLY A 148 -3.79 -6.37 4.02
C GLY A 148 -2.54 -5.77 4.63
N ASN A 149 -2.28 -6.05 5.89
CA ASN A 149 -1.29 -5.45 6.77
C ASN A 149 -1.51 -3.94 6.92
N VAL A 150 -0.98 -3.10 6.02
CA VAL A 150 -1.35 -1.69 5.92
C VAL A 150 -1.78 -1.32 4.49
N GLY A 151 -2.67 -0.35 4.37
CA GLY A 151 -2.95 0.28 3.10
C GLY A 151 -1.72 1.04 2.61
N GLU A 152 -1.54 1.13 1.31
CA GLU A 152 -0.36 1.75 0.71
C GLU A 152 -0.77 2.96 -0.12
N TRP A 153 -0.24 4.14 0.23
CA TRP A 153 -0.40 5.35 -0.59
C TRP A 153 0.16 5.13 -1.99
N VAL A 154 -0.57 5.61 -2.99
CA VAL A 154 -0.09 5.69 -4.37
C VAL A 154 -0.08 7.15 -4.86
N GLN A 155 0.49 7.38 -6.04
CA GLN A 155 0.70 8.73 -6.55
C GLN A 155 -0.61 9.44 -6.95
N ASP A 156 -1.66 8.69 -7.25
CA ASP A 156 -2.86 9.16 -7.90
C ASP A 156 -3.82 9.91 -6.96
N TRP A 157 -4.50 10.90 -7.52
CA TRP A 157 -5.74 11.41 -6.98
C TRP A 157 -6.89 10.44 -7.25
N TYR A 158 -7.82 10.34 -6.31
CA TYR A 158 -9.00 9.48 -6.46
C TYR A 158 -9.96 10.09 -7.48
N GLY A 159 -10.26 9.34 -8.53
CA GLY A 159 -11.19 9.72 -9.59
C GLY A 159 -11.86 8.52 -10.23
N ASN A 160 -12.81 8.75 -11.10
CA ASN A 160 -13.44 7.69 -11.88
C ASN A 160 -12.47 7.17 -12.95
N TYR A 161 -12.52 5.88 -13.20
CA TYR A 161 -11.82 5.29 -14.35
C TYR A 161 -12.52 5.68 -15.66
N SER A 162 -11.74 5.74 -16.74
CA SER A 162 -12.24 5.76 -18.12
C SER A 162 -12.41 4.33 -18.63
N ASP A 163 -13.28 4.12 -19.60
CA ASP A 163 -13.45 2.86 -20.31
C ASP A 163 -12.45 2.65 -21.47
N SER A 164 -11.62 3.67 -21.73
CA SER A 164 -10.58 3.62 -22.76
C SER A 164 -9.33 2.88 -22.27
N THR A 165 -8.66 2.20 -23.21
CA THR A 165 -7.30 1.69 -22.99
C THR A 165 -6.35 2.82 -22.65
N SER A 166 -5.43 2.58 -21.75
CA SER A 166 -4.46 3.59 -21.31
C SER A 166 -3.06 3.01 -21.14
N VAL A 167 -2.06 3.86 -21.40
CA VAL A 167 -0.65 3.52 -21.24
C VAL A 167 -0.07 4.37 -20.13
N ASP A 168 0.55 3.71 -19.14
CA ASP A 168 1.12 4.34 -17.94
C ASP A 168 0.17 5.36 -17.27
N PRO A 169 -1.09 4.98 -16.98
CA PRO A 169 -2.06 5.95 -16.47
C PRO A 169 -1.66 6.43 -15.08
N GLN A 170 -1.85 7.72 -14.87
CA GLN A 170 -1.75 8.37 -13.57
C GLN A 170 -2.81 9.47 -13.50
N ASN A 171 -3.67 9.44 -12.51
CA ASN A 171 -4.59 10.55 -12.27
C ASN A 171 -3.88 11.65 -11.49
N SER A 172 -3.35 12.65 -12.24
CA SER A 172 -2.68 13.83 -11.70
C SER A 172 -3.63 15.01 -11.46
N ALA A 173 -4.89 14.92 -11.93
CA ALA A 173 -5.88 15.97 -11.71
C ALA A 173 -6.19 16.11 -10.22
N GLU A 174 -5.92 17.28 -9.66
CA GLU A 174 -6.13 17.56 -8.24
C GLU A 174 -7.56 17.25 -7.82
N GLY A 175 -7.69 16.53 -6.71
CA GLY A 175 -8.97 16.08 -6.14
C GLY A 175 -8.99 16.23 -4.62
N SER A 176 -10.07 15.78 -4.01
CA SER A 176 -10.22 15.83 -2.55
C SER A 176 -9.53 14.70 -1.81
N PHE A 177 -9.20 13.61 -2.51
CA PHE A 177 -8.70 12.38 -1.89
C PHE A 177 -7.53 11.81 -2.68
N ARG A 178 -6.49 11.33 -1.97
CA ARG A 178 -5.45 10.47 -2.53
C ARG A 178 -5.89 9.01 -2.49
N VAL A 179 -5.44 8.24 -3.47
CA VAL A 179 -5.70 6.79 -3.53
C VAL A 179 -4.74 6.06 -2.59
N TRP A 180 -5.27 5.04 -1.92
CA TRP A 180 -4.49 3.99 -1.27
C TRP A 180 -5.06 2.61 -1.60
N ARG A 181 -4.21 1.59 -1.53
CA ARG A 181 -4.47 0.24 -2.02
C ARG A 181 -4.12 -0.80 -0.96
N GLY A 182 -4.47 -2.08 -1.17
CA GLY A 182 -4.07 -3.24 -0.37
C GLY A 182 -5.05 -3.60 0.75
N GLY A 183 -5.66 -2.61 1.40
CA GLY A 183 -6.41 -2.85 2.65
C GLY A 183 -5.47 -2.92 3.85
N ALA A 184 -5.97 -3.32 5.01
CA ALA A 184 -5.23 -3.32 6.27
C ALA A 184 -5.66 -4.47 7.18
N THR A 185 -5.00 -4.65 8.33
CA THR A 185 -5.31 -5.67 9.35
C THR A 185 -6.77 -5.70 9.81
N VAL A 186 -7.48 -4.59 9.73
CA VAL A 186 -8.90 -4.46 10.11
C VAL A 186 -9.85 -4.51 8.91
N SER A 187 -9.35 -4.81 7.73
CA SER A 187 -10.16 -4.87 6.51
C SER A 187 -10.76 -6.25 6.32
N GLN A 188 -12.03 -6.31 5.91
CA GLN A 188 -12.66 -7.56 5.50
C GLN A 188 -12.01 -8.11 4.22
N ASN A 189 -12.07 -9.43 3.98
CA ASN A 189 -11.49 -10.12 2.84
C ASN A 189 -11.81 -9.44 1.50
N ARG A 190 -13.05 -9.00 1.31
CA ARG A 190 -13.50 -8.27 0.10
C ARG A 190 -12.79 -6.94 -0.12
N ASN A 191 -12.19 -6.37 0.91
CA ASN A 191 -11.51 -5.07 0.89
C ASN A 191 -9.99 -5.19 0.67
N VAL A 192 -9.44 -6.40 0.73
CA VAL A 192 -8.02 -6.67 0.44
C VAL A 192 -7.80 -7.26 -0.96
N ARG A 193 -8.79 -7.15 -1.88
CA ARG A 193 -8.67 -7.61 -3.27
C ARG A 193 -7.74 -6.73 -4.10
N SER A 194 -7.12 -7.33 -5.13
CA SER A 194 -6.20 -6.62 -6.02
C SER A 194 -6.82 -5.37 -6.65
N ALA A 195 -8.09 -5.42 -7.07
CA ALA A 195 -8.79 -4.28 -7.69
C ALA A 195 -9.35 -3.27 -6.67
N ARG A 196 -9.33 -3.58 -5.36
CA ARG A 196 -9.95 -2.69 -4.37
C ARG A 196 -9.15 -1.41 -4.22
N ARG A 197 -9.84 -0.29 -4.34
CA ARG A 197 -9.27 1.04 -4.21
C ARG A 197 -10.01 1.84 -3.13
N PHE A 198 -9.27 2.69 -2.46
CA PHE A 198 -9.79 3.58 -1.43
C PHE A 198 -9.34 5.01 -1.71
N GLY A 199 -10.16 5.96 -1.30
CA GLY A 199 -9.79 7.38 -1.28
C GLY A 199 -9.85 7.90 0.14
N ASN A 200 -8.85 8.67 0.53
CA ASN A 200 -8.84 9.35 1.82
C ASN A 200 -8.35 10.78 1.66
N VAL A 201 -8.80 11.66 2.56
CA VAL A 201 -8.09 12.93 2.77
C VAL A 201 -6.62 12.60 3.01
N GLN A 202 -5.72 13.48 2.61
CA GLN A 202 -4.27 13.25 2.63
C GLN A 202 -3.69 13.01 4.04
N GLY A 203 -4.54 12.95 5.07
CA GLY A 203 -4.16 12.82 6.48
C GLY A 203 -3.59 11.46 6.88
N SER A 204 -2.89 11.44 7.98
CA SER A 204 -2.27 10.26 8.56
C SER A 204 -3.29 9.28 9.15
N SER A 205 -3.00 7.99 9.09
CA SER A 205 -3.84 6.91 9.65
C SER A 205 -2.97 5.77 10.18
N SER A 206 -3.43 5.10 11.22
CA SER A 206 -2.78 3.91 11.78
C SER A 206 -2.80 2.69 10.86
N ILE A 207 -3.62 2.74 9.81
CA ILE A 207 -3.80 1.62 8.88
C ILE A 207 -3.26 1.91 7.48
N VAL A 208 -2.57 3.04 7.26
CA VAL A 208 -2.00 3.40 5.95
C VAL A 208 -0.53 3.74 6.11
N GLY A 209 0.27 3.10 5.30
CA GLY A 209 1.70 3.29 5.13
C GLY A 209 2.06 3.54 3.67
N ALA A 210 3.22 3.09 3.24
CA ALA A 210 3.68 3.26 1.87
C ALA A 210 4.60 2.12 1.43
N ARG A 211 4.64 1.90 0.12
CA ARG A 211 5.65 1.08 -0.58
C ARG A 211 6.26 1.93 -1.69
N LEU A 212 7.58 1.91 -1.81
CA LEU A 212 8.25 2.73 -2.81
C LEU A 212 8.48 1.97 -4.11
N LEU A 213 8.44 2.73 -5.19
CA LEU A 213 8.90 2.33 -6.50
C LEU A 213 10.25 2.97 -6.78
N ARG A 214 11.17 2.19 -7.39
CA ARG A 214 12.41 2.70 -7.96
C ARG A 214 12.36 2.59 -9.48
N ILE A 215 12.65 3.68 -10.14
CA ILE A 215 12.77 3.75 -11.60
C ILE A 215 13.94 2.87 -12.05
N LYS A 216 13.75 2.15 -13.15
CA LYS A 216 14.77 1.24 -13.71
C LYS A 216 15.78 1.98 -14.55
#